data_4e67a6f3e30a99f5d0f3dfb390c7c3b4
#
_entry.id   4e67a6f3e30a99f5d0f3dfb390c7c3b4
#
_cell.length_a   1.000
_cell.length_b   1.000
_cell.length_c   1.000
_cell.angle_alpha   90.00
_cell.angle_beta   90.00
_cell.angle_gamma   90.00
#
_symmetry.space_group_name_H-M   'P 1'
#
loop_
_entity.id
_entity.type
_entity.pdbx_description
1 polymer ?
#
loop_
_entity_poly.entity_id
_entity_poly.type
_entity_poly.pdbx_seq_one_letter_code
_entity_poly.pdbx_strand_id
1 'polypeptide(L)'
;EHCIGNPSQGLQRIFTKPKSKSHNSLPISELPKFISKVDASEGVYPSTVLAMKFMILTFVRTGELRFADWKEFDINCAEPLWVIPGERMKMGKTHHVPLSRQAVSILEDMQQYSGPKGYVFPQVRNPKKPMSNNTLLYFSNRLGYAGRNTIHGFRSTVSTVLNESRKWHPDVIELQ
;
A
#
# COMPACT_ATOMS: atom_id res chain seq x y z
N GLU A 1 -41.66 18.67 -2.05
CA GLU A 1 -41.05 19.96 -1.61
C GLU A 1 -39.55 19.84 -1.83
N HIS A 2 -39.00 20.59 -2.77
CA HIS A 2 -37.55 20.58 -3.02
C HIS A 2 -36.87 21.59 -2.09
N CYS A 3 -35.88 21.16 -1.34
CA CYS A 3 -35.09 22.03 -0.50
C CYS A 3 -34.30 23.02 -1.37
N ILE A 4 -34.64 24.30 -1.29
CA ILE A 4 -33.97 25.39 -2.03
C ILE A 4 -32.73 25.79 -1.24
N GLY A 5 -31.63 25.08 -1.46
CA GLY A 5 -30.32 25.35 -0.87
C GLY A 5 -29.75 24.22 -0.02
N ASN A 6 -28.46 24.29 0.28
CA ASN A 6 -27.80 23.33 1.14
C ASN A 6 -28.04 23.72 2.62
N PRO A 7 -28.81 22.95 3.40
CA PRO A 7 -29.09 23.27 4.83
C PRO A 7 -27.82 23.25 5.70
N SER A 8 -26.73 22.67 5.20
CA SER A 8 -25.43 22.66 5.87
C SER A 8 -24.55 23.87 5.51
N GLN A 9 -25.03 24.79 4.68
CA GLN A 9 -24.27 25.96 4.28
C GLN A 9 -24.03 26.87 5.51
N GLY A 10 -22.76 27.06 5.84
CA GLY A 10 -22.36 27.85 7.03
C GLY A 10 -22.02 27.02 8.27
N LEU A 11 -22.43 25.76 8.39
CA LEU A 11 -22.05 24.90 9.53
C LEU A 11 -20.54 24.69 9.64
N GLN A 12 -19.81 24.76 8.54
CA GLN A 12 -18.33 24.68 8.55
C GLN A 12 -17.65 25.79 9.37
N ARG A 13 -18.34 26.91 9.60
CA ARG A 13 -17.85 28.02 10.43
C ARG A 13 -18.08 27.79 11.92
N ILE A 14 -19.02 26.92 12.27
CA ILE A 14 -19.43 26.63 13.65
C ILE A 14 -18.61 25.45 14.21
N PHE A 15 -18.26 24.46 13.34
CA PHE A 15 -17.49 23.31 13.75
C PHE A 15 -16.00 23.58 13.62
N THR A 16 -15.27 23.52 14.73
CA THR A 16 -13.81 23.48 14.72
C THR A 16 -13.39 22.16 14.09
N LYS A 17 -12.70 22.19 12.95
CA LYS A 17 -12.14 20.98 12.34
C LYS A 17 -11.23 20.30 13.36
N PRO A 18 -11.47 19.02 13.71
CA PRO A 18 -10.55 18.30 14.56
C PRO A 18 -9.16 18.33 13.91
N LYS A 19 -8.11 18.58 14.70
CA LYS A 19 -6.73 18.50 14.19
C LYS A 19 -6.51 17.11 13.61
N SER A 20 -6.25 17.04 12.33
CA SER A 20 -5.86 15.80 11.65
C SER A 20 -4.59 15.28 12.34
N LYS A 21 -4.69 14.10 12.96
CA LYS A 21 -3.50 13.39 13.44
C LYS A 21 -2.88 12.67 12.25
N SER A 22 -1.61 12.95 11.98
CA SER A 22 -0.84 12.16 11.03
C SER A 22 -0.85 10.69 11.44
N HIS A 23 -0.88 9.78 10.46
CA HIS A 23 -0.69 8.35 10.73
C HIS A 23 0.69 8.14 11.35
N ASN A 24 0.76 7.27 12.37
CA ASN A 24 2.05 6.88 12.93
C ASN A 24 2.88 6.23 11.82
N SER A 25 4.07 6.78 11.60
CA SER A 25 5.01 6.35 10.56
C SER A 25 6.33 5.93 11.18
N LEU A 26 6.97 4.95 10.58
CA LEU A 26 8.25 4.44 11.04
C LEU A 26 9.37 5.36 10.53
N PRO A 27 10.31 5.81 11.40
CA PRO A 27 11.49 6.52 10.93
C PRO A 27 12.30 5.66 9.95
N ILE A 28 12.89 6.29 8.93
CA ILE A 28 13.68 5.58 7.92
C ILE A 28 14.82 4.75 8.53
N SER A 29 15.42 5.23 9.61
CA SER A 29 16.48 4.53 10.34
C SER A 29 16.03 3.20 10.96
N GLU A 30 14.73 3.02 11.21
CA GLU A 30 14.16 1.78 11.74
C GLU A 30 13.72 0.80 10.64
N LEU A 31 13.62 1.26 9.40
CA LEU A 31 13.13 0.43 8.28
C LEU A 31 14.01 -0.83 8.05
N PRO A 32 15.35 -0.77 8.08
CA PRO A 32 16.18 -1.97 7.94
C PRO A 32 15.89 -3.01 9.03
N LYS A 33 15.70 -2.56 10.28
CA LYS A 33 15.34 -3.45 11.39
C LYS A 33 13.95 -4.06 11.22
N PHE A 34 13.00 -3.29 10.69
CA PHE A 34 11.68 -3.80 10.38
C PHE A 34 11.74 -4.88 9.31
N ILE A 35 12.47 -4.65 8.21
CA ILE A 35 12.65 -5.61 7.11
C ILE A 35 13.32 -6.89 7.63
N SER A 36 14.38 -6.80 8.43
CA SER A 36 15.03 -7.97 9.05
C SER A 36 14.06 -8.80 9.89
N LYS A 37 13.14 -8.16 10.63
CA LYS A 37 12.11 -8.87 11.38
C LYS A 37 11.05 -9.52 10.49
N VAL A 38 10.72 -8.89 9.35
CA VAL A 38 9.82 -9.48 8.34
C VAL A 38 10.47 -10.73 7.76
N ASP A 39 11.76 -10.69 7.43
CA ASP A 39 12.50 -11.83 6.89
C ASP A 39 12.66 -12.98 7.88
N ALA A 40 12.91 -12.68 9.14
CA ALA A 40 13.07 -13.65 10.22
C ALA A 40 11.73 -14.12 10.84
N SER A 41 10.58 -13.72 10.26
CA SER A 41 9.28 -14.04 10.87
C SER A 41 8.92 -15.52 10.69
N GLU A 42 8.64 -16.21 11.79
CA GLU A 42 8.19 -17.58 11.80
C GLU A 42 6.67 -17.69 12.05
N GLY A 43 6.06 -18.77 11.57
CA GLY A 43 4.63 -19.04 11.76
C GLY A 43 3.70 -18.02 11.11
N VAL A 44 4.17 -17.36 10.04
CA VAL A 44 3.41 -16.47 9.17
C VAL A 44 3.32 -17.10 7.79
N TYR A 45 2.18 -16.96 7.12
CA TYR A 45 2.06 -17.44 5.74
C TYR A 45 3.04 -16.71 4.82
N PRO A 46 3.82 -17.43 3.99
CA PRO A 46 4.80 -16.82 3.07
C PRO A 46 4.19 -15.72 2.20
N SER A 47 2.95 -15.91 1.70
CA SER A 47 2.24 -14.90 0.94
C SER A 47 2.00 -13.59 1.71
N THR A 48 1.87 -13.63 3.04
CA THR A 48 1.76 -12.42 3.87
C THR A 48 3.11 -11.71 4.00
N VAL A 49 4.19 -12.45 4.13
CA VAL A 49 5.57 -11.92 4.16
C VAL A 49 5.89 -11.23 2.84
N LEU A 50 5.63 -11.91 1.71
CA LEU A 50 5.83 -11.37 0.37
C LEU A 50 4.96 -10.11 0.12
N ALA A 51 3.70 -10.11 0.55
CA ALA A 51 2.82 -8.94 0.45
C ALA A 51 3.35 -7.75 1.25
N MET A 52 3.91 -7.98 2.45
CA MET A 52 4.53 -6.90 3.24
C MET A 52 5.76 -6.33 2.54
N LYS A 53 6.64 -7.18 2.01
CA LYS A 53 7.82 -6.74 1.25
C LYS A 53 7.43 -5.97 -0.01
N PHE A 54 6.45 -6.45 -0.75
CA PHE A 54 5.96 -5.78 -1.95
C PHE A 54 5.36 -4.40 -1.61
N MET A 55 4.60 -4.31 -0.52
CA MET A 55 4.05 -3.05 -0.02
C MET A 55 5.16 -2.03 0.30
N ILE A 56 6.26 -2.48 0.92
CA ILE A 56 7.40 -1.61 1.27
C ILE A 56 8.14 -1.13 0.02
N LEU A 57 8.23 -1.95 -1.03
CA LEU A 57 8.94 -1.60 -2.27
C LEU A 57 8.13 -0.67 -3.18
N THR A 58 6.80 -0.77 -3.15
CA THR A 58 5.94 -0.04 -4.09
C THR A 58 5.21 1.15 -3.45
N PHE A 59 5.08 1.17 -2.12
CA PHE A 59 4.39 2.21 -1.33
C PHE A 59 2.95 2.51 -1.76
N VAL A 60 2.32 1.62 -2.48
CA VAL A 60 0.91 1.72 -2.89
C VAL A 60 -0.03 1.73 -1.67
N ARG A 61 -1.29 2.11 -1.85
CA ARG A 61 -2.25 2.04 -0.76
C ARG A 61 -2.64 0.59 -0.47
N THR A 62 -2.97 0.30 0.78
CA THR A 62 -3.40 -1.05 1.21
C THR A 62 -4.55 -1.59 0.34
N GLY A 63 -5.50 -0.74 -0.04
CA GLY A 63 -6.58 -1.12 -0.94
C GLY A 63 -6.09 -1.50 -2.33
N GLU A 64 -5.13 -0.76 -2.87
CA GLU A 64 -4.54 -1.05 -4.18
C GLU A 64 -3.86 -2.41 -4.16
N LEU A 65 -3.00 -2.67 -3.16
CA LEU A 65 -2.34 -3.97 -2.98
C LEU A 65 -3.34 -5.13 -2.86
N ARG A 66 -4.32 -5.00 -1.99
CA ARG A 66 -5.26 -6.09 -1.69
C ARG A 66 -6.08 -6.55 -2.89
N PHE A 67 -6.44 -5.62 -3.74
CA PHE A 67 -7.22 -5.89 -4.94
C PHE A 67 -6.37 -6.02 -6.21
N ALA A 68 -5.06 -6.09 -6.08
CA ALA A 68 -4.15 -6.34 -7.20
C ALA A 68 -4.52 -7.65 -7.91
N ASP A 69 -4.74 -7.57 -9.21
CA ASP A 69 -5.08 -8.70 -10.06
C ASP A 69 -3.92 -8.95 -11.04
N TRP A 70 -3.59 -10.20 -11.30
CA TRP A 70 -2.47 -10.57 -12.19
C TRP A 70 -2.54 -9.93 -13.58
N LYS A 71 -3.74 -9.68 -14.11
CA LYS A 71 -3.94 -9.01 -15.41
C LYS A 71 -3.46 -7.56 -15.46
N GLU A 72 -3.18 -6.95 -14.29
CA GLU A 72 -2.73 -5.57 -14.17
C GLU A 72 -1.19 -5.45 -14.28
N PHE A 73 -0.49 -6.58 -14.29
CA PHE A 73 0.97 -6.63 -14.24
C PHE A 73 1.57 -7.04 -15.58
N ASP A 74 2.49 -6.22 -16.09
CA ASP A 74 3.40 -6.58 -17.16
C ASP A 74 4.82 -6.70 -16.57
N ILE A 75 5.21 -7.92 -16.22
CA ILE A 75 6.51 -8.21 -15.58
C ILE A 75 7.55 -8.78 -16.52
N ASN A 76 7.16 -9.17 -17.75
CA ASN A 76 8.02 -9.85 -18.72
C ASN A 76 8.56 -8.88 -19.80
N CYS A 77 8.58 -7.58 -19.52
CA CYS A 77 9.06 -6.55 -20.43
C CYS A 77 10.34 -5.85 -19.88
N ALA A 78 10.95 -5.00 -20.70
CA ALA A 78 12.17 -4.26 -20.32
C ALA A 78 11.94 -3.29 -19.14
N GLU A 79 10.73 -2.74 -19.04
CA GLU A 79 10.31 -1.82 -17.98
C GLU A 79 9.07 -2.38 -17.28
N PRO A 80 9.24 -3.30 -16.31
CA PRO A 80 8.14 -3.94 -15.61
C PRO A 80 7.22 -2.92 -14.96
N LEU A 81 5.90 -3.11 -15.13
CA LEU A 81 4.89 -2.13 -14.75
C LEU A 81 3.66 -2.81 -14.14
N TRP A 82 3.11 -2.17 -13.12
CA TRP A 82 1.78 -2.46 -12.60
C TRP A 82 0.83 -1.32 -12.96
N VAL A 83 -0.22 -1.61 -13.72
CA VAL A 83 -1.22 -0.62 -14.16
C VAL A 83 -2.49 -0.80 -13.36
N ILE A 84 -2.72 0.07 -12.38
CA ILE A 84 -3.92 0.04 -11.54
C ILE A 84 -5.03 0.80 -12.27
N PRO A 85 -6.17 0.15 -12.62
CA PRO A 85 -7.23 0.81 -13.36
C PRO A 85 -7.91 1.92 -12.56
N GLY A 86 -8.34 2.97 -13.28
CA GLY A 86 -8.92 4.18 -12.69
C GLY A 86 -10.16 3.92 -11.83
N GLU A 87 -10.95 2.88 -12.15
CA GLU A 87 -12.14 2.50 -11.37
C GLU A 87 -11.81 2.13 -9.91
N ARG A 88 -10.57 1.71 -9.65
CA ARG A 88 -10.07 1.38 -8.31
C ARG A 88 -9.40 2.56 -7.60
N MET A 89 -9.20 3.66 -8.30
CA MET A 89 -8.49 4.83 -7.80
C MET A 89 -9.46 5.90 -7.29
N LYS A 90 -9.13 6.51 -6.15
CA LYS A 90 -9.95 7.57 -5.55
C LYS A 90 -10.24 8.74 -6.51
N MET A 91 -9.30 9.04 -7.39
CA MET A 91 -9.41 10.15 -8.35
C MET A 91 -9.88 9.70 -9.74
N GLY A 92 -10.25 8.43 -9.93
CA GLY A 92 -10.71 7.89 -11.20
C GLY A 92 -9.64 7.84 -12.31
N LYS A 93 -8.37 8.12 -11.99
CA LYS A 93 -7.28 8.09 -12.96
C LYS A 93 -6.46 6.82 -12.81
N THR A 94 -6.10 6.20 -13.93
CA THR A 94 -5.18 5.05 -13.96
C THR A 94 -3.86 5.43 -13.30
N HIS A 95 -3.34 4.54 -12.45
CA HIS A 95 -2.06 4.74 -11.77
C HIS A 95 -1.03 3.72 -12.27
N HIS A 96 0.13 4.21 -12.68
CA HIS A 96 1.22 3.42 -13.20
C HIS A 96 2.31 3.29 -12.13
N VAL A 97 2.60 2.08 -11.69
CA VAL A 97 3.60 1.78 -10.66
C VAL A 97 4.77 1.04 -11.32
N PRO A 98 5.91 1.70 -11.58
CA PRO A 98 7.11 1.03 -12.05
C PRO A 98 7.59 0.01 -11.03
N LEU A 99 8.00 -1.17 -11.49
CA LEU A 99 8.42 -2.26 -10.63
C LEU A 99 9.94 -2.42 -10.62
N SER A 100 10.52 -2.39 -9.43
CA SER A 100 11.92 -2.74 -9.25
C SER A 100 12.16 -4.24 -9.50
N ARG A 101 13.40 -4.64 -9.77
CA ARG A 101 13.78 -6.07 -9.89
C ARG A 101 13.35 -6.88 -8.65
N GLN A 102 13.49 -6.29 -7.47
CA GLN A 102 13.06 -6.93 -6.22
C GLN A 102 11.54 -7.13 -6.17
N ALA A 103 10.75 -6.14 -6.64
CA ALA A 103 9.31 -6.27 -6.70
C ALA A 103 8.87 -7.35 -7.70
N VAL A 104 9.53 -7.44 -8.85
CA VAL A 104 9.30 -8.51 -9.84
C VAL A 104 9.60 -9.89 -9.24
N SER A 105 10.75 -10.07 -8.58
CA SER A 105 11.09 -11.34 -7.92
C SER A 105 10.04 -11.76 -6.87
N ILE A 106 9.49 -10.81 -6.12
CA ILE A 106 8.39 -11.10 -5.18
C ILE A 106 7.13 -11.56 -5.92
N LEU A 107 6.82 -10.98 -7.07
CA LEU A 107 5.67 -11.42 -7.88
C LEU A 107 5.87 -12.82 -8.46
N GLU A 108 7.07 -13.14 -8.92
CA GLU A 108 7.43 -14.49 -9.37
C GLU A 108 7.24 -15.52 -8.25
N ASP A 109 7.73 -15.23 -7.04
CA ASP A 109 7.52 -16.06 -5.86
C ASP A 109 6.02 -16.18 -5.52
N MET A 110 5.26 -15.10 -5.66
CA MET A 110 3.82 -15.09 -5.38
C MET A 110 3.01 -16.00 -6.29
N GLN A 111 3.45 -16.24 -7.52
CA GLN A 111 2.75 -17.16 -8.44
C GLN A 111 2.58 -18.57 -7.88
N GLN A 112 3.50 -19.02 -7.01
CA GLN A 112 3.43 -20.33 -6.35
C GLN A 112 2.27 -20.41 -5.36
N TYR A 113 1.83 -19.27 -4.78
CA TYR A 113 0.79 -19.20 -3.75
C TYR A 113 -0.57 -18.76 -4.28
N SER A 114 -0.60 -17.90 -5.29
CA SER A 114 -1.86 -17.33 -5.81
C SER A 114 -2.25 -17.89 -7.19
N GLY A 115 -1.33 -18.59 -7.86
CA GLY A 115 -1.50 -19.02 -9.26
C GLY A 115 -1.36 -17.83 -10.23
N PRO A 116 -1.57 -18.07 -11.53
CA PRO A 116 -1.32 -17.08 -12.58
C PRO A 116 -2.51 -16.16 -12.89
N LYS A 117 -3.62 -16.26 -12.17
CA LYS A 117 -4.87 -15.51 -12.43
C LYS A 117 -5.58 -15.09 -11.15
N GLY A 118 -6.34 -14.00 -11.24
CA GLY A 118 -7.08 -13.44 -10.12
C GLY A 118 -6.19 -12.61 -9.19
N TYR A 119 -6.53 -12.57 -7.91
CA TYR A 119 -5.79 -11.74 -6.96
C TYR A 119 -4.35 -12.19 -6.79
N VAL A 120 -3.40 -11.25 -6.88
CA VAL A 120 -1.97 -11.49 -6.58
C VAL A 120 -1.80 -11.83 -5.11
N PHE A 121 -2.49 -11.12 -4.22
CA PHE A 121 -2.44 -11.32 -2.76
C PHE A 121 -3.82 -11.77 -2.25
N PRO A 122 -4.19 -13.04 -2.47
CA PRO A 122 -5.49 -13.56 -2.05
C PRO A 122 -5.54 -13.83 -0.54
N GLN A 123 -6.75 -14.04 -0.04
CA GLN A 123 -6.97 -14.58 1.28
C GLN A 123 -6.53 -16.06 1.31
N VAL A 124 -5.68 -16.44 2.27
CA VAL A 124 -5.10 -17.79 2.36
C VAL A 124 -6.16 -18.90 2.39
N ARG A 125 -7.26 -18.71 3.14
CA ARG A 125 -8.33 -19.71 3.25
C ARG A 125 -9.35 -19.67 2.10
N ASN A 126 -9.39 -18.59 1.34
CA ASN A 126 -10.33 -18.43 0.22
C ASN A 126 -9.66 -17.60 -0.89
N PRO A 127 -8.97 -18.26 -1.85
CA PRO A 127 -8.25 -17.56 -2.92
C PRO A 127 -9.13 -16.73 -3.86
N LYS A 128 -10.45 -16.93 -3.84
CA LYS A 128 -11.40 -16.11 -4.60
C LYS A 128 -11.67 -14.75 -3.96
N LYS A 129 -11.15 -14.51 -2.76
CA LYS A 129 -11.26 -13.24 -2.04
C LYS A 129 -9.91 -12.55 -1.89
N PRO A 130 -9.87 -11.21 -1.91
CA PRO A 130 -8.63 -10.48 -1.66
C PRO A 130 -8.18 -10.64 -0.21
N MET A 131 -6.90 -10.42 0.07
CA MET A 131 -6.35 -10.36 1.42
C MET A 131 -7.19 -9.44 2.32
N SER A 132 -7.36 -9.81 3.59
CA SER A 132 -8.08 -8.98 4.56
C SER A 132 -7.40 -7.62 4.78
N ASN A 133 -8.20 -6.58 5.02
CA ASN A 133 -7.71 -5.23 5.23
C ASN A 133 -6.70 -5.11 6.39
N ASN A 134 -6.84 -5.96 7.38
CA ASN A 134 -6.03 -5.91 8.59
C ASN A 134 -4.83 -6.89 8.59
N THR A 135 -4.68 -7.73 7.57
CA THR A 135 -3.63 -8.77 7.54
C THR A 135 -2.24 -8.19 7.77
N LEU A 136 -1.87 -7.18 6.97
CA LEU A 136 -0.54 -6.56 7.09
C LEU A 136 -0.39 -5.77 8.39
N LEU A 137 -1.45 -5.12 8.87
CA LEU A 137 -1.43 -4.40 10.14
C LEU A 137 -1.21 -5.37 11.31
N TYR A 138 -1.94 -6.49 11.35
CA TYR A 138 -1.74 -7.50 12.39
C TYR A 138 -0.35 -8.13 12.32
N PHE A 139 0.18 -8.34 11.12
CA PHE A 139 1.54 -8.82 10.95
C PHE A 139 2.55 -7.81 11.51
N SER A 140 2.45 -6.52 11.16
CA SER A 140 3.30 -5.46 11.71
C SER A 140 3.20 -5.38 13.24
N ASN A 141 1.99 -5.48 13.80
CA ASN A 141 1.76 -5.49 15.24
C ASN A 141 2.46 -6.67 15.93
N ARG A 142 2.39 -7.87 15.33
CA ARG A 142 3.06 -9.08 15.82
C ARG A 142 4.59 -8.94 15.83
N LEU A 143 5.16 -8.17 14.91
CA LEU A 143 6.60 -7.85 14.88
C LEU A 143 7.02 -6.82 15.95
N GLY A 144 6.07 -6.33 16.78
CA GLY A 144 6.32 -5.38 17.87
C GLY A 144 6.16 -3.91 17.47
N TYR A 145 5.41 -3.62 16.40
CA TYR A 145 5.17 -2.25 15.91
C TYR A 145 3.74 -1.75 16.16
N ALA A 146 2.99 -2.41 17.06
CA ALA A 146 1.66 -1.96 17.46
C ALA A 146 1.69 -0.52 17.99
N GLY A 147 0.84 0.34 17.43
CA GLY A 147 0.79 1.76 17.80
C GLY A 147 1.98 2.62 17.34
N ARG A 148 3.04 2.01 16.81
CA ARG A 148 4.25 2.73 16.34
C ARG A 148 4.21 3.01 14.85
N ASN A 149 3.56 2.16 14.07
CA ASN A 149 3.43 2.27 12.63
C ASN A 149 2.07 1.80 12.16
N THR A 150 1.59 2.39 11.08
CA THR A 150 0.46 1.88 10.30
C THR A 150 0.96 1.49 8.92
N ILE A 151 0.23 0.62 8.21
CA ILE A 151 0.63 0.27 6.83
C ILE A 151 0.65 1.52 5.94
N HIS A 152 -0.27 2.45 6.16
CA HIS A 152 -0.25 3.75 5.48
C HIS A 152 0.94 4.63 5.90
N GLY A 153 1.47 4.45 7.10
CA GLY A 153 2.64 5.17 7.60
C GLY A 153 3.90 4.94 6.77
N PHE A 154 4.05 3.78 6.11
CA PHE A 154 5.18 3.56 5.19
C PHE A 154 5.20 4.57 4.03
N ARG A 155 4.03 4.93 3.48
CA ARG A 155 3.95 5.99 2.46
C ARG A 155 4.44 7.33 3.00
N SER A 156 4.04 7.68 4.22
CA SER A 156 4.50 8.92 4.87
C SER A 156 6.00 8.92 5.07
N THR A 157 6.59 7.80 5.51
CA THR A 157 8.04 7.66 5.66
C THR A 157 8.76 7.92 4.34
N VAL A 158 8.30 7.29 3.26
CA VAL A 158 8.95 7.41 1.95
C VAL A 158 8.76 8.78 1.35
N SER A 159 7.54 9.33 1.41
CA SER A 159 7.28 10.70 0.93
C SER A 159 8.20 11.69 1.63
N THR A 160 8.38 11.58 2.95
CA THR A 160 9.31 12.43 3.71
C THR A 160 10.75 12.29 3.19
N VAL A 161 11.24 11.05 3.07
CA VAL A 161 12.62 10.79 2.63
C VAL A 161 12.87 11.27 1.21
N LEU A 162 11.93 11.05 0.29
CA LEU A 162 12.06 11.49 -1.09
C LEU A 162 12.08 13.02 -1.18
N ASN A 163 11.21 13.71 -0.44
CA ASN A 163 11.19 15.17 -0.39
C ASN A 163 12.47 15.73 0.25
N GLU A 164 12.95 15.16 1.34
CA GLU A 164 14.20 15.58 2.01
C GLU A 164 15.43 15.33 1.13
N SER A 165 15.41 14.29 0.29
CA SER A 165 16.52 14.00 -0.64
C SER A 165 16.75 15.09 -1.69
N ARG A 166 15.71 15.88 -1.99
CA ARG A 166 15.71 16.93 -3.05
C ARG A 166 16.14 16.44 -4.43
N LYS A 167 16.08 15.12 -4.66
CA LYS A 167 16.43 14.51 -5.97
C LYS A 167 15.29 14.52 -6.96
N TRP A 168 14.06 14.65 -6.48
CA TRP A 168 12.84 14.57 -7.27
C TRP A 168 11.94 15.77 -7.02
N HIS A 169 11.24 16.22 -8.05
CA HIS A 169 10.25 17.28 -7.88
C HIS A 169 9.09 16.79 -6.98
N PRO A 170 8.57 17.61 -6.03
CA PRO A 170 7.48 17.20 -5.15
C PRO A 170 6.26 16.63 -5.90
N ASP A 171 5.88 17.22 -7.04
CA ASP A 171 4.76 16.74 -7.84
C ASP A 171 4.95 15.30 -8.35
N VAL A 172 6.21 14.91 -8.65
CA VAL A 172 6.55 13.53 -9.07
C VAL A 172 6.39 12.56 -7.89
N ILE A 173 6.76 13.01 -6.68
CA ILE A 173 6.60 12.21 -5.45
C ILE A 173 5.10 12.03 -5.14
N GLU A 174 4.28 13.04 -5.39
CA GLU A 174 2.83 12.99 -5.14
C GLU A 174 2.08 12.09 -6.15
N LEU A 175 2.64 11.87 -7.34
CA LEU A 175 2.06 10.97 -8.35
C LEU A 175 2.15 9.50 -7.94
N GLN A 176 3.06 9.12 -7.06
CA GLN A 176 3.20 7.78 -6.50
C GLN A 176 2.16 7.55 -5.39
#